data_39f272908e438f38fedb76d81374521d
#
_entry.id   39f272908e438f38fedb76d81374521d
#
_cell.length_a   1.000
_cell.length_b   1.000
_cell.length_c   1.000
_cell.angle_alpha   90.00
_cell.angle_beta   90.00
_cell.angle_gamma   90.00
#
_symmetry.space_group_name_H-M   'P 1'
#
loop_
_entity.id
_entity.type
_entity.pdbx_description
1 polymer ?
#
loop_
_entity_poly.entity_id
_entity_poly.type
_entity_poly.pdbx_seq_one_letter_code
_entity_poly.pdbx_strand_id
1 'polypeptide(L)'
;GTIIKQKTVKKGIKSISVLDNVALVNLEGRGLLGRVGVDARIFKTMSENTINVSIISQGSSERGIGLVIDADKAIKAITALENEFENDFYSQDVNKIGIVDDVSVISIIGIELSSFHKPFNALIKNQITPLLFNNTVTGRNVSLVVKKNQLHKAMNVIHGEVFGISKKINIAIFGH
;
A
#
# COMPACT_ATOMS: atom_id res chain seq x y z
N GLY A 1 28.70 -26.56 22.49
CA GLY A 1 28.69 -25.42 21.62
C GLY A 1 27.63 -25.60 20.52
N THR A 2 26.61 -24.77 20.50
CA THR A 2 25.57 -24.80 19.48
C THR A 2 26.14 -24.17 18.22
N ILE A 3 26.35 -24.95 17.17
CA ILE A 3 26.77 -24.45 15.87
C ILE A 3 25.53 -23.84 15.20
N ILE A 4 25.48 -22.52 15.18
CA ILE A 4 24.51 -21.80 14.34
C ILE A 4 24.98 -21.91 12.90
N LYS A 5 24.47 -22.88 12.15
CA LYS A 5 24.62 -22.91 10.70
C LYS A 5 23.87 -21.71 10.15
N GLN A 6 24.58 -20.70 9.63
CA GLN A 6 24.01 -19.71 8.73
C GLN A 6 23.40 -20.46 7.53
N LYS A 7 22.07 -20.61 7.53
CA LYS A 7 21.37 -21.02 6.30
C LYS A 7 21.68 -19.98 5.25
N THR A 8 22.33 -20.38 4.18
CA THR A 8 22.48 -19.59 2.97
C THR A 8 21.11 -19.04 2.59
N VAL A 9 20.94 -17.73 2.73
CA VAL A 9 19.69 -17.03 2.42
C VAL A 9 19.51 -17.16 0.91
N LYS A 10 18.58 -17.99 0.48
CA LYS A 10 18.25 -18.11 -0.95
C LYS A 10 17.82 -16.72 -1.45
N LYS A 11 18.46 -16.24 -2.52
CA LYS A 11 18.06 -15.03 -3.22
C LYS A 11 16.60 -15.20 -3.67
N GLY A 12 15.75 -14.21 -3.39
CA GLY A 12 14.35 -14.23 -3.82
C GLY A 12 13.36 -13.72 -2.76
N ILE A 13 12.09 -14.02 -2.99
CA ILE A 13 11.01 -13.64 -2.08
C ILE A 13 10.98 -14.59 -0.90
N LYS A 14 10.85 -14.03 0.31
CA LYS A 14 10.85 -14.77 1.59
C LYS A 14 9.46 -15.07 2.10
N SER A 15 8.57 -14.09 2.00
CA SER A 15 7.21 -14.19 2.54
C SER A 15 6.27 -13.23 1.83
N ILE A 16 5.00 -13.54 1.93
CA ILE A 16 3.91 -12.68 1.49
C ILE A 16 2.96 -12.55 2.69
N SER A 17 2.52 -11.33 2.98
CA SER A 17 1.53 -11.05 4.00
C SER A 17 0.39 -10.24 3.43
N VAL A 18 -0.77 -10.32 4.07
CA VAL A 18 -1.97 -9.58 3.71
C VAL A 18 -2.39 -8.72 4.89
N LEU A 19 -2.69 -7.45 4.64
CA LEU A 19 -3.38 -6.57 5.57
C LEU A 19 -4.77 -6.32 5.00
N ASP A 20 -5.77 -6.75 5.73
CA ASP A 20 -7.18 -6.62 5.38
C ASP A 20 -7.86 -5.55 6.24
N ASN A 21 -9.16 -5.29 6.01
CA ASN A 21 -9.94 -4.27 6.71
C ASN A 21 -9.32 -2.86 6.64
N VAL A 22 -8.82 -2.51 5.48
CA VAL A 22 -8.25 -1.19 5.18
C VAL A 22 -9.04 -0.48 4.09
N ALA A 23 -8.88 0.84 4.04
CA ALA A 23 -9.38 1.69 2.98
C ALA A 23 -8.24 2.52 2.39
N LEU A 24 -8.35 2.87 1.13
CA LEU A 24 -7.44 3.77 0.45
C LEU A 24 -8.10 5.15 0.37
N VAL A 25 -7.56 6.13 1.10
CA VAL A 25 -7.96 7.53 1.00
C VAL A 25 -7.07 8.20 -0.03
N ASN A 26 -7.67 8.93 -0.97
CA ASN A 26 -6.97 9.59 -2.06
C ASN A 26 -7.27 11.10 -2.03
N LEU A 27 -6.20 11.92 -2.00
CA LEU A 27 -6.25 13.36 -2.16
C LEU A 27 -5.73 13.70 -3.54
N GLU A 28 -6.50 14.48 -4.31
CA GLU A 28 -6.13 14.92 -5.65
C GLU A 28 -6.15 16.45 -5.75
N GLY A 29 -5.14 17.03 -6.38
CA GLY A 29 -5.08 18.48 -6.59
C GLY A 29 -3.74 18.95 -7.14
N ARG A 30 -3.78 20.07 -7.89
CA ARG A 30 -2.55 20.67 -8.46
C ARG A 30 -1.64 21.26 -7.39
N GLY A 31 -2.21 21.74 -6.29
CA GLY A 31 -1.48 22.38 -5.19
C GLY A 31 -0.85 21.40 -4.22
N LEU A 32 -1.04 20.08 -4.41
CA LEU A 32 -0.43 19.05 -3.55
C LEU A 32 1.03 18.79 -3.92
N LEU A 33 1.40 19.01 -5.20
CA LEU A 33 2.75 18.76 -5.69
C LEU A 33 3.73 19.86 -5.33
N GLY A 34 4.86 19.48 -4.73
CA GLY A 34 5.98 20.39 -4.48
C GLY A 34 5.70 21.51 -3.46
N ARG A 35 4.53 21.50 -2.83
CA ARG A 35 4.18 22.49 -1.82
C ARG A 35 4.68 22.06 -0.45
N VAL A 36 5.50 22.90 0.15
CA VAL A 36 6.06 22.61 1.48
C VAL A 36 4.92 22.51 2.51
N GLY A 37 4.95 21.46 3.31
CA GLY A 37 4.06 21.30 4.46
C GLY A 37 2.74 20.59 4.20
N VAL A 38 2.41 20.17 2.98
CA VAL A 38 1.20 19.39 2.69
C VAL A 38 1.21 18.08 3.47
N ASP A 39 2.31 17.33 3.40
CA ASP A 39 2.42 16.05 4.12
C ASP A 39 2.32 16.24 5.64
N ALA A 40 2.93 17.32 6.17
CA ALA A 40 2.85 17.66 7.58
C ALA A 40 1.40 17.91 8.03
N ARG A 41 0.61 18.61 7.22
CA ARG A 41 -0.83 18.86 7.47
C ARG A 41 -1.60 17.55 7.47
N ILE A 42 -1.38 16.68 6.48
CA ILE A 42 -2.03 15.36 6.40
C ILE A 42 -1.72 14.55 7.65
N PHE A 43 -0.44 14.36 8.00
CA PHE A 43 -0.06 13.55 9.16
C PHE A 43 -0.52 14.16 10.48
N LYS A 44 -0.49 15.48 10.62
CA LYS A 44 -1.05 16.17 11.78
C LYS A 44 -2.54 15.87 11.92
N THR A 45 -3.32 16.03 10.85
CA THR A 45 -4.75 15.75 10.83
C THR A 45 -5.04 14.29 11.20
N MET A 46 -4.30 13.33 10.66
CA MET A 46 -4.45 11.93 11.02
C MET A 46 -4.14 11.69 12.50
N SER A 47 -3.03 12.25 13.00
CA SER A 47 -2.61 12.10 14.40
C SER A 47 -3.63 12.68 15.38
N GLU A 48 -4.12 13.90 15.14
CA GLU A 48 -5.11 14.55 15.98
C GLU A 48 -6.45 13.78 16.03
N ASN A 49 -6.73 13.03 14.99
CA ASN A 49 -7.92 12.17 14.91
C ASN A 49 -7.68 10.72 15.34
N THR A 50 -6.49 10.40 15.83
CA THR A 50 -6.10 9.03 16.26
C THR A 50 -6.26 8.03 15.12
N ILE A 51 -5.81 8.40 13.91
CA ILE A 51 -5.85 7.57 12.72
C ILE A 51 -4.42 7.18 12.35
N ASN A 52 -4.16 5.88 12.33
CA ASN A 52 -2.89 5.34 11.88
C ASN A 52 -2.84 5.27 10.35
N VAL A 53 -1.74 5.73 9.75
CA VAL A 53 -1.47 5.60 8.32
C VAL A 53 -0.49 4.46 8.10
N SER A 54 -0.95 3.37 7.52
CA SER A 54 -0.14 2.17 7.27
C SER A 54 0.77 2.33 6.06
N ILE A 55 0.30 3.02 5.02
CA ILE A 55 1.05 3.31 3.79
C ILE A 55 0.71 4.72 3.34
N ILE A 56 1.71 5.45 2.88
CA ILE A 56 1.55 6.67 2.10
C ILE A 56 2.24 6.50 0.76
N SER A 57 1.61 6.93 -0.31
CA SER A 57 2.18 6.97 -1.65
C SER A 57 1.95 8.32 -2.29
N GLN A 58 3.02 8.91 -2.79
CA GLN A 58 3.01 10.18 -3.48
C GLN A 58 3.91 10.06 -4.71
N GLY A 59 3.32 10.20 -5.89
CA GLY A 59 4.07 10.23 -7.13
C GLY A 59 4.65 11.62 -7.40
N SER A 60 5.90 11.72 -7.82
CA SER A 60 6.53 13.00 -8.18
C SER A 60 5.89 13.69 -9.39
N SER A 61 5.17 12.94 -10.20
CA SER A 61 4.44 13.41 -11.38
C SER A 61 2.93 13.34 -11.25
N GLU A 62 2.43 12.69 -10.20
CA GLU A 62 1.00 12.54 -9.95
C GLU A 62 0.50 13.65 -9.04
N ARG A 63 -0.70 14.14 -9.33
CA ARG A 63 -1.37 15.18 -8.53
C ARG A 63 -2.18 14.57 -7.39
N GLY A 64 -1.72 13.45 -6.84
CA GLY A 64 -2.46 12.69 -5.85
C GLY A 64 -1.57 12.11 -4.75
N ILE A 65 -2.13 12.04 -3.56
CA ILE A 65 -1.55 11.38 -2.38
C ILE A 65 -2.50 10.30 -1.94
N GLY A 66 -2.02 9.06 -1.90
CA GLY A 66 -2.78 7.91 -1.42
C GLY A 66 -2.36 7.52 0.00
N LEU A 67 -3.34 7.31 0.88
CA LEU A 67 -3.13 6.87 2.26
C LEU A 67 -3.90 5.58 2.50
N VAL A 68 -3.23 4.57 3.04
CA VAL A 68 -3.89 3.35 3.51
C VAL A 68 -4.08 3.46 5.02
N ILE A 69 -5.32 3.35 5.46
CA ILE A 69 -5.75 3.45 6.86
C ILE A 69 -6.72 2.32 7.19
N ASP A 70 -7.06 2.16 8.47
CA ASP A 70 -8.10 1.22 8.89
C ASP A 70 -9.46 1.61 8.29
N ALA A 71 -10.20 0.64 7.77
CA ALA A 71 -11.46 0.88 7.05
C ALA A 71 -12.52 1.57 7.93
N ASP A 72 -12.60 1.23 9.23
CA ASP A 72 -13.53 1.83 10.18
C ASP A 72 -13.25 3.32 10.47
N LYS A 73 -12.06 3.81 10.12
CA LYS A 73 -11.64 5.21 10.27
C LYS A 73 -11.81 6.05 8.99
N ALA A 74 -12.18 5.42 7.87
CA ALA A 74 -12.16 6.07 6.56
C ALA A 74 -13.05 7.32 6.50
N ILE A 75 -14.29 7.25 6.97
CA ILE A 75 -15.22 8.39 6.98
C ILE A 75 -14.68 9.52 7.87
N LYS A 76 -14.17 9.19 9.06
CA LYS A 76 -13.57 10.17 9.96
C LYS A 76 -12.37 10.85 9.33
N ALA A 77 -11.53 10.09 8.62
CA ALA A 77 -10.36 10.61 7.92
C ALA A 77 -10.76 11.63 6.82
N ILE A 78 -11.76 11.28 5.99
CA ILE A 78 -12.25 12.17 4.94
C ILE A 78 -12.75 13.49 5.55
N THR A 79 -13.65 13.42 6.53
CA THR A 79 -14.20 14.62 7.18
C THR A 79 -13.10 15.50 7.76
N ALA A 80 -12.11 14.90 8.41
CA ALA A 80 -11.00 15.64 9.00
C ALA A 80 -10.11 16.29 7.92
N LEU A 81 -9.84 15.60 6.83
CA LEU A 81 -9.05 16.13 5.71
C LEU A 81 -9.82 17.22 4.94
N GLU A 82 -11.10 17.04 4.70
CA GLU A 82 -11.93 18.07 4.05
C GLU A 82 -11.94 19.38 4.86
N ASN A 83 -12.05 19.29 6.18
CA ASN A 83 -11.97 20.44 7.07
C ASN A 83 -10.58 21.10 7.03
N GLU A 84 -9.51 20.30 7.10
CA GLU A 84 -8.14 20.81 7.07
C GLU A 84 -7.80 21.51 5.75
N PHE A 85 -8.29 20.97 4.63
CA PHE A 85 -8.02 21.45 3.29
C PHE A 85 -9.14 22.33 2.71
N GLU A 86 -10.07 22.83 3.51
CA GLU A 86 -11.21 23.63 3.05
C GLU A 86 -10.77 24.82 2.19
N ASN A 87 -9.78 25.59 2.64
CA ASN A 87 -9.24 26.72 1.89
C ASN A 87 -8.55 26.30 0.58
N ASP A 88 -7.94 25.11 0.57
CA ASP A 88 -7.28 24.56 -0.62
C ASP A 88 -8.32 24.11 -1.68
N PHE A 89 -9.52 23.74 -1.26
CA PHE A 89 -10.65 23.53 -2.19
C PHE A 89 -11.12 24.85 -2.82
N TYR A 90 -11.24 25.93 -2.05
CA TYR A 90 -11.61 27.24 -2.57
C TYR A 90 -10.57 27.79 -3.57
N SER A 91 -9.28 27.56 -3.31
CA SER A 91 -8.19 27.97 -4.21
C SER A 91 -7.99 27.01 -5.39
N GLN A 92 -8.74 25.89 -5.45
CA GLN A 92 -8.58 24.81 -6.43
C GLN A 92 -7.20 24.12 -6.38
N ASP A 93 -6.50 24.21 -5.27
CA ASP A 93 -5.25 23.49 -5.03
C ASP A 93 -5.52 22.03 -4.69
N VAL A 94 -6.64 21.75 -4.01
CA VAL A 94 -7.23 20.42 -3.82
C VAL A 94 -8.54 20.36 -4.59
N ASN A 95 -8.71 19.31 -5.38
CA ASN A 95 -9.89 19.14 -6.23
C ASN A 95 -10.81 18.04 -5.69
N LYS A 96 -10.23 17.04 -5.03
CA LYS A 96 -10.98 15.89 -4.56
C LYS A 96 -10.29 15.23 -3.38
N ILE A 97 -11.08 14.81 -2.41
CA ILE A 97 -10.73 13.83 -1.40
C ILE A 97 -11.74 12.70 -1.49
N GLY A 98 -11.27 11.46 -1.58
CA GLY A 98 -12.15 10.33 -1.80
C GLY A 98 -11.67 9.06 -1.11
N ILE A 99 -12.56 8.08 -1.03
CA ILE A 99 -12.29 6.74 -0.48
C ILE A 99 -12.40 5.72 -1.60
N VAL A 100 -11.51 4.75 -1.58
CA VAL A 100 -11.69 3.47 -2.27
C VAL A 100 -11.79 2.42 -1.19
N ASP A 101 -13.02 1.97 -0.96
CA ASP A 101 -13.33 0.88 -0.03
C ASP A 101 -13.07 -0.49 -0.65
N ASP A 102 -13.22 -1.53 0.15
CA ASP A 102 -13.05 -2.93 -0.28
C ASP A 102 -11.69 -3.17 -0.95
N VAL A 103 -10.64 -2.74 -0.27
CA VAL A 103 -9.26 -2.97 -0.67
C VAL A 103 -8.52 -3.79 0.37
N SER A 104 -7.45 -4.43 -0.08
CA SER A 104 -6.50 -5.16 0.77
C SER A 104 -5.08 -4.83 0.34
N VAL A 105 -4.14 -4.91 1.27
CA VAL A 105 -2.72 -4.73 0.99
C VAL A 105 -2.04 -6.09 0.94
N ILE A 106 -1.30 -6.34 -0.13
CA ILE A 106 -0.39 -7.49 -0.24
C ILE A 106 1.02 -6.96 -0.07
N SER A 107 1.73 -7.42 0.94
CA SER A 107 3.14 -7.10 1.15
C SER A 107 4.02 -8.28 0.81
N ILE A 108 4.96 -8.07 -0.11
CA ILE A 108 5.91 -9.07 -0.59
C ILE A 108 7.27 -8.73 -0.03
N ILE A 109 7.83 -9.61 0.80
CA ILE A 109 9.12 -9.44 1.44
C ILE A 109 10.15 -10.27 0.68
N GLY A 110 11.14 -9.60 0.15
CA GLY A 110 12.21 -10.21 -0.64
C GLY A 110 13.59 -9.75 -0.23
N ILE A 111 14.55 -10.02 -1.07
CA ILE A 111 15.95 -9.68 -0.83
C ILE A 111 16.37 -8.49 -1.70
N GLU A 112 15.85 -8.44 -2.92
CA GLU A 112 16.23 -7.47 -3.93
C GLU A 112 14.99 -7.00 -4.71
N LEU A 113 14.99 -5.74 -5.11
CA LEU A 113 13.91 -5.17 -5.94
C LEU A 113 13.73 -5.96 -7.26
N SER A 114 14.82 -6.44 -7.83
CA SER A 114 14.81 -7.29 -9.02
C SER A 114 13.98 -8.56 -8.89
N SER A 115 13.74 -9.04 -7.67
CA SER A 115 12.92 -10.23 -7.40
C SER A 115 11.43 -10.02 -7.65
N PHE A 116 10.97 -8.76 -7.69
CA PHE A 116 9.55 -8.44 -7.77
C PHE A 116 9.00 -8.38 -9.21
N HIS A 117 9.85 -8.41 -10.23
CA HIS A 117 9.40 -8.33 -11.63
C HIS A 117 8.48 -9.50 -12.01
N LYS A 118 8.75 -10.72 -11.54
CA LYS A 118 7.93 -11.91 -11.83
C LYS A 118 6.53 -11.81 -11.25
N PRO A 119 6.37 -11.59 -9.92
CA PRO A 119 5.05 -11.37 -9.32
C PRO A 119 4.27 -10.24 -9.97
N PHE A 120 4.92 -9.13 -10.28
CA PHE A 120 4.27 -7.98 -10.90
C PHE A 120 3.77 -8.31 -12.31
N ASN A 121 4.61 -8.91 -13.15
CA ASN A 121 4.20 -9.36 -14.48
C ASN A 121 3.07 -10.38 -14.44
N ALA A 122 3.07 -11.27 -13.46
CA ALA A 122 2.02 -12.26 -13.30
C ALA A 122 0.67 -11.59 -12.95
N LEU A 123 0.67 -10.57 -12.09
CA LEU A 123 -0.54 -9.78 -11.80
C LEU A 123 -1.08 -9.14 -13.07
N ILE A 124 -0.24 -8.42 -13.83
CA ILE A 124 -0.66 -7.73 -15.05
C ILE A 124 -1.20 -8.71 -16.10
N LYS A 125 -0.51 -9.84 -16.33
CA LYS A 125 -0.98 -10.89 -17.27
C LYS A 125 -2.35 -11.46 -16.88
N ASN A 126 -2.68 -11.46 -15.58
CA ASN A 126 -3.96 -11.89 -15.07
C ASN A 126 -4.98 -10.77 -14.90
N GLN A 127 -4.73 -9.60 -15.49
CA GLN A 127 -5.60 -8.41 -15.46
C GLN A 127 -5.86 -7.89 -14.03
N ILE A 128 -4.88 -8.04 -13.16
CA ILE A 128 -4.90 -7.47 -11.82
C ILE A 128 -3.96 -6.27 -11.83
N THR A 129 -4.55 -5.07 -11.79
CA THR A 129 -3.80 -3.82 -11.72
C THR A 129 -3.87 -3.30 -10.28
N PRO A 130 -2.75 -3.20 -9.57
CA PRO A 130 -2.73 -2.60 -8.24
C PRO A 130 -3.19 -1.13 -8.31
N LEU A 131 -3.97 -0.72 -7.32
CA LEU A 131 -4.44 0.66 -7.16
C LEU A 131 -3.33 1.58 -6.64
N LEU A 132 -2.41 1.01 -5.88
CA LEU A 132 -1.26 1.69 -5.33
C LEU A 132 -0.11 0.70 -5.23
N PHE A 133 1.09 1.20 -5.47
CA PHE A 133 2.33 0.45 -5.37
C PHE A 133 3.32 1.24 -4.52
N ASN A 134 3.91 0.60 -3.53
CA ASN A 134 4.93 1.20 -2.68
C ASN A 134 6.07 0.22 -2.43
N ASN A 135 7.30 0.71 -2.40
CA ASN A 135 8.47 -0.07 -2.05
C ASN A 135 9.28 0.62 -0.96
N THR A 136 9.99 -0.16 -0.16
CA THR A 136 10.94 0.40 0.82
C THR A 136 12.22 0.86 0.13
N VAL A 137 12.89 1.84 0.74
CA VAL A 137 14.20 2.35 0.27
C VAL A 137 15.24 1.23 0.08
N THR A 138 15.17 0.19 0.91
CA THR A 138 16.05 -0.98 0.81
C THR A 138 15.70 -1.92 -0.34
N GLY A 139 14.56 -1.74 -1.01
CA GLY A 139 14.07 -2.63 -2.06
C GLY A 139 13.70 -4.05 -1.58
N ARG A 140 13.51 -4.23 -0.27
CA ARG A 140 13.24 -5.55 0.32
C ARG A 140 11.78 -5.82 0.62
N ASN A 141 10.95 -4.82 0.54
CA ASN A 141 9.52 -4.94 0.77
C ASN A 141 8.77 -4.12 -0.27
N VAL A 142 7.82 -4.77 -0.92
CA VAL A 142 6.90 -4.14 -1.86
C VAL A 142 5.50 -4.37 -1.36
N SER A 143 4.72 -3.29 -1.26
CA SER A 143 3.32 -3.33 -0.88
C SER A 143 2.45 -2.91 -2.05
N LEU A 144 1.40 -3.68 -2.29
CA LEU A 144 0.43 -3.50 -3.36
C LEU A 144 -0.95 -3.35 -2.74
N VAL A 145 -1.70 -2.33 -3.14
CA VAL A 145 -3.13 -2.23 -2.82
C VAL A 145 -3.93 -2.79 -3.98
N VAL A 146 -4.76 -3.76 -3.69
CA VAL A 146 -5.66 -4.39 -4.67
C VAL A 146 -7.10 -4.35 -4.19
N LYS A 147 -8.06 -4.45 -5.11
CA LYS A 147 -9.47 -4.63 -4.73
C LYS A 147 -9.65 -5.96 -3.99
N LYS A 148 -10.45 -5.96 -2.95
CA LYS A 148 -10.69 -7.13 -2.09
C LYS A 148 -11.21 -8.33 -2.88
N ASN A 149 -12.08 -8.12 -3.86
CA ASN A 149 -12.59 -9.18 -4.73
C ASN A 149 -11.50 -9.82 -5.63
N GLN A 150 -10.35 -9.17 -5.80
CA GLN A 150 -9.21 -9.68 -6.55
C GLN A 150 -8.13 -10.30 -5.65
N LEU A 151 -8.24 -10.15 -4.32
CA LEU A 151 -7.21 -10.57 -3.38
C LEU A 151 -6.83 -12.04 -3.54
N HIS A 152 -7.83 -12.93 -3.53
CA HIS A 152 -7.59 -14.37 -3.64
C HIS A 152 -6.89 -14.74 -4.96
N LYS A 153 -7.33 -14.16 -6.07
CA LYS A 153 -6.71 -14.35 -7.38
C LYS A 153 -5.28 -13.82 -7.40
N ALA A 154 -5.06 -12.62 -6.85
CA ALA A 154 -3.74 -12.00 -6.77
C ALA A 154 -2.77 -12.86 -5.94
N MET A 155 -3.20 -13.34 -4.79
CA MET A 155 -2.39 -14.21 -3.94
C MET A 155 -1.99 -15.50 -4.64
N ASN A 156 -2.92 -16.16 -5.33
CA ASN A 156 -2.65 -17.39 -6.08
C ASN A 156 -1.64 -17.17 -7.21
N VAL A 157 -1.79 -16.07 -7.94
CA VAL A 157 -0.92 -15.71 -9.07
C VAL A 157 0.50 -15.39 -8.57
N ILE A 158 0.63 -14.57 -7.54
CA ILE A 158 1.93 -14.24 -6.94
C ILE A 158 2.59 -15.49 -6.38
N HIS A 159 1.81 -16.33 -5.71
CA HIS A 159 2.28 -17.56 -5.12
C HIS A 159 2.83 -18.53 -6.18
N GLY A 160 2.08 -18.76 -7.24
CA GLY A 160 2.49 -19.65 -8.32
C GLY A 160 3.82 -19.21 -8.95
N GLU A 161 4.01 -17.91 -9.15
CA GLU A 161 5.25 -17.37 -9.72
C GLU A 161 6.44 -17.41 -8.78
N VAL A 162 6.21 -17.24 -7.48
CA VAL A 162 7.27 -17.14 -6.48
C VAL A 162 7.74 -18.49 -5.98
N PHE A 163 6.79 -19.38 -5.71
CA PHE A 163 7.06 -20.63 -5.00
C PHE A 163 6.79 -21.88 -5.84
N GLY A 164 6.21 -21.74 -7.05
CA GLY A 164 5.78 -22.87 -7.87
C GLY A 164 4.50 -23.54 -7.33
N ILE A 165 3.94 -24.48 -8.08
CA ILE A 165 2.63 -25.10 -7.82
C ILE A 165 2.61 -26.01 -6.57
N SER A 166 3.75 -26.31 -5.95
CA SER A 166 3.86 -27.42 -5.00
C SER A 166 4.28 -27.09 -3.57
N LYS A 167 4.20 -25.84 -3.09
CA LYS A 167 4.55 -25.52 -1.69
C LYS A 167 3.43 -24.78 -0.97
N LYS A 168 2.99 -25.36 0.18
CA LYS A 168 2.13 -24.65 1.15
C LYS A 168 2.82 -23.38 1.62
N ILE A 169 2.13 -22.24 1.56
CA ILE A 169 2.60 -20.97 2.11
C ILE A 169 1.99 -20.78 3.49
N ASN A 170 2.81 -20.26 4.40
CA ASN A 170 2.31 -19.65 5.61
C ASN A 170 1.91 -18.21 5.28
N ILE A 171 0.61 -17.95 5.19
CA ILE A 171 0.05 -16.61 5.04
C ILE A 171 -0.24 -16.10 6.44
N ALA A 172 0.45 -15.03 6.85
CA ALA A 172 0.07 -14.30 8.04
C ALA A 172 -0.98 -13.24 7.63
N ILE A 173 -2.20 -13.42 8.11
CA ILE A 173 -3.27 -12.42 7.94
C ILE A 173 -3.29 -11.61 9.22
N PHE A 174 -3.00 -10.30 9.11
CA PHE A 174 -3.15 -9.35 10.19
C PHE A 174 -4.44 -8.58 9.92
N GLY A 175 -5.47 -8.89 10.71
CA GLY A 175 -6.74 -8.18 10.75
C GLY A 175 -7.04 -7.74 12.17
N HIS A 176 -7.61 -6.56 12.33
CA HIS A 176 -8.17 -6.10 13.60
C HIS A 176 -9.62 -6.50 13.72
#